data_2e51814139ec0f82f88dd5c471e36c55
#
_entry.id   2e51814139ec0f82f88dd5c471e36c55
#
_cell.length_a   1.000
_cell.length_b   1.000
_cell.length_c   1.000
_cell.angle_alpha   90.00
_cell.angle_beta   90.00
_cell.angle_gamma   90.00
#
_symmetry.space_group_name_H-M   'P 1'
#
loop_
_entity.id
_entity.type
_entity.pdbx_description
1 polymer ?
#
loop_
_entity_poly.entity_id
_entity_poly.type
_entity_poly.pdbx_seq_one_letter_code
_entity_poly.pdbx_strand_id
1 'polypeptide(L)'
;MKTKDELPVCPVATAVALIGGKWKLLILRNLKSRPWRFNELQRDLDGISQKVLTDSLRQMIDDGLAYRRDFGEMPPKVEYGLTALGRQMLPIIDALADFGNYYKSVLKQ
;
A
#
# COMPACT_ATOMS: atom_id res chain seq x y z
N MET A 1 2.54 1.37 -15.84
CA MET A 1 3.69 0.69 -15.22
C MET A 1 4.98 1.11 -15.90
N LYS A 2 6.05 1.12 -15.15
CA LYS A 2 7.38 1.36 -15.71
C LYS A 2 7.89 0.10 -16.39
N THR A 3 8.78 0.27 -17.36
CA THR A 3 9.49 -0.85 -17.96
C THR A 3 10.66 -1.26 -17.06
N LYS A 4 11.19 -2.45 -17.30
CA LYS A 4 12.36 -2.95 -16.55
C LYS A 4 13.53 -1.96 -16.58
N ASP A 5 13.76 -1.34 -17.72
CA ASP A 5 14.92 -0.44 -17.90
C ASP A 5 14.77 0.85 -17.11
N GLU A 6 13.55 1.21 -16.73
CA GLU A 6 13.27 2.41 -15.93
C GLU A 6 13.42 2.16 -14.43
N LEU A 7 13.59 0.89 -14.02
CA LEU A 7 13.71 0.51 -12.62
C LEU A 7 15.19 0.40 -12.22
N PRO A 8 15.51 0.62 -10.94
CA PRO A 8 16.88 0.43 -10.45
C PRO A 8 17.41 -0.97 -10.70
N VAL A 9 18.72 -1.09 -10.91
CA VAL A 9 19.36 -2.39 -11.08
C VAL A 9 19.30 -3.22 -9.77
N CYS A 10 19.49 -2.55 -8.64
CA CYS A 10 19.44 -3.21 -7.33
C CYS A 10 18.01 -3.66 -7.00
N PRO A 11 17.80 -4.96 -6.70
CA PRO A 11 16.44 -5.45 -6.36
C PRO A 11 15.82 -4.74 -5.16
N VAL A 12 16.59 -4.42 -4.14
CA VAL A 12 16.09 -3.71 -2.96
C VAL A 12 15.64 -2.30 -3.35
N ALA A 13 16.45 -1.61 -4.16
CA ALA A 13 16.10 -0.28 -4.64
C ALA A 13 14.86 -0.30 -5.52
N THR A 14 14.65 -1.37 -6.30
CA THR A 14 13.43 -1.55 -7.09
C THR A 14 12.21 -1.59 -6.18
N ALA A 15 12.25 -2.41 -5.14
CA ALA A 15 11.12 -2.52 -4.20
C ALA A 15 10.88 -1.18 -3.49
N VAL A 16 11.93 -0.51 -3.05
CA VAL A 16 11.82 0.80 -2.40
C VAL A 16 11.18 1.84 -3.33
N ALA A 17 11.55 1.81 -4.62
CA ALA A 17 10.96 2.73 -5.60
C ALA A 17 9.46 2.54 -5.75
N LEU A 18 8.98 1.30 -5.60
CA LEU A 18 7.56 0.99 -5.73
C LEU A 18 6.75 1.31 -4.47
N ILE A 19 7.34 1.11 -3.30
CA ILE A 19 6.62 1.23 -2.03
C ILE A 19 7.18 2.31 -1.12
N GLY A 20 8.12 3.10 -1.62
CA GLY A 20 8.85 4.10 -0.84
C GLY A 20 7.92 5.05 -0.10
N GLY A 21 8.36 5.41 1.11
CA GLY A 21 7.62 6.28 1.99
C GLY A 21 6.69 5.53 2.93
N LYS A 22 6.19 6.27 3.90
CA LYS A 22 5.39 5.75 4.99
C LYS A 22 4.04 5.20 4.54
N TRP A 23 3.35 5.94 3.67
CA TRP A 23 1.93 5.71 3.48
C TRP A 23 1.59 4.49 2.63
N LYS A 24 2.37 4.21 1.59
CA LYS A 24 2.11 3.05 0.73
C LYS A 24 2.22 1.73 1.50
N LEU A 25 3.20 1.63 2.40
CA LEU A 25 3.35 0.46 3.26
C LEU A 25 2.14 0.27 4.17
N LEU A 26 1.63 1.36 4.75
CA LEU A 26 0.46 1.30 5.62
C LEU A 26 -0.83 1.00 4.84
N ILE A 27 -0.94 1.51 3.62
CA ILE A 27 -2.06 1.17 2.73
C ILE A 27 -2.03 -0.33 2.41
N LEU A 28 -0.87 -0.87 2.04
CA LEU A 28 -0.70 -2.31 1.79
C LEU A 28 -1.13 -3.14 2.99
N ARG A 29 -0.75 -2.72 4.18
CA ARG A 29 -1.17 -3.39 5.42
C ARG A 29 -2.69 -3.47 5.52
N ASN A 30 -3.38 -2.37 5.26
CA ASN A 30 -4.84 -2.32 5.34
C ASN A 30 -5.49 -3.19 4.27
N LEU A 31 -4.97 -3.17 3.05
CA LEU A 31 -5.55 -3.91 1.93
C LEU A 31 -5.28 -5.41 1.98
N LYS A 32 -4.49 -5.89 2.94
CA LYS A 32 -4.17 -7.30 3.09
C LYS A 32 -5.43 -8.15 3.28
N SER A 33 -6.34 -7.70 4.12
CA SER A 33 -7.50 -8.51 4.54
C SER A 33 -8.72 -8.33 3.66
N ARG A 34 -8.90 -7.15 3.05
CA ARG A 34 -10.09 -6.85 2.24
C ARG A 34 -9.89 -5.59 1.42
N PRO A 35 -10.74 -5.36 0.41
CA PRO A 35 -10.82 -4.04 -0.21
C PRO A 35 -11.39 -3.00 0.76
N TRP A 36 -10.98 -1.76 0.58
CA TRP A 36 -11.40 -0.64 1.42
C TRP A 36 -11.91 0.50 0.54
N ARG A 37 -12.86 1.29 1.10
CA ARG A 37 -13.28 2.54 0.48
C ARG A 37 -12.30 3.65 0.84
N PHE A 38 -12.25 4.69 -0.01
CA PHE A 38 -11.36 5.83 0.21
C PHE A 38 -11.52 6.44 1.60
N ASN A 39 -12.76 6.73 2.00
CA ASN A 39 -13.01 7.36 3.29
C ASN A 39 -12.64 6.46 4.47
N GLU A 40 -12.80 5.16 4.32
CA GLU A 40 -12.37 4.20 5.34
C GLU A 40 -10.86 4.24 5.52
N LEU A 41 -10.12 4.24 4.42
CA LEU A 41 -8.66 4.33 4.46
C LEU A 41 -8.22 5.63 5.11
N GLN A 42 -8.85 6.75 4.72
CA GLN A 42 -8.47 8.05 5.26
C GLN A 42 -8.69 8.13 6.76
N ARG A 43 -9.77 7.56 7.26
CA ARG A 43 -10.04 7.53 8.70
C ARG A 43 -9.06 6.64 9.45
N ASP A 44 -8.71 5.49 8.88
CA ASP A 44 -7.82 4.53 9.54
C ASP A 44 -6.37 4.97 9.52
N LEU A 45 -5.96 5.66 8.47
CA LEU A 45 -4.58 6.14 8.31
C LEU A 45 -4.46 7.54 8.91
N ASP A 46 -4.34 7.59 10.24
CA ASP A 46 -4.32 8.83 10.98
C ASP A 46 -3.26 9.80 10.46
N GLY A 47 -3.70 11.02 10.16
CA GLY A 47 -2.83 12.08 9.69
C GLY A 47 -2.61 12.12 8.18
N ILE A 48 -3.15 11.18 7.41
CA ILE A 48 -3.00 11.23 5.95
C ILE A 48 -3.93 12.29 5.36
N SER A 49 -3.40 13.13 4.48
CA SER A 49 -4.22 14.08 3.74
C SER A 49 -4.94 13.39 2.59
N GLN A 50 -6.04 14.00 2.13
CA GLN A 50 -6.76 13.51 0.96
C GLN A 50 -5.84 13.45 -0.27
N LYS A 51 -5.01 14.48 -0.44
CA LYS A 51 -4.09 14.54 -1.58
C LYS A 51 -3.07 13.41 -1.53
N VAL A 52 -2.46 13.16 -0.38
CA VAL A 52 -1.45 12.12 -0.26
C VAL A 52 -2.06 10.73 -0.46
N LEU A 53 -3.26 10.49 0.08
CA LEU A 53 -3.94 9.22 -0.13
C LEU A 53 -4.30 9.01 -1.60
N THR A 54 -4.84 10.04 -2.25
CA THR A 54 -5.17 9.99 -3.68
C THR A 54 -3.93 9.69 -4.51
N ASP A 55 -2.84 10.42 -4.28
CA ASP A 55 -1.60 10.25 -5.04
C ASP A 55 -0.98 8.87 -4.79
N SER A 56 -1.00 8.40 -3.55
CA SER A 56 -0.45 7.09 -3.20
C SER A 56 -1.21 5.96 -3.87
N LEU A 57 -2.54 6.01 -3.82
CA LEU A 57 -3.38 4.99 -4.47
C LEU A 57 -3.20 5.01 -5.98
N ARG A 58 -3.13 6.21 -6.58
CA ARG A 58 -2.92 6.34 -8.02
C ARG A 58 -1.59 5.72 -8.45
N GLN A 59 -0.52 6.00 -7.70
CA GLN A 59 0.78 5.42 -8.00
C GLN A 59 0.77 3.90 -7.86
N MET A 60 0.13 3.37 -6.82
CA MET A 60 0.02 1.92 -6.62
C MET A 60 -0.77 1.26 -7.74
N ILE A 61 -1.83 1.90 -8.22
CA ILE A 61 -2.63 1.41 -9.35
C ILE A 61 -1.79 1.45 -10.62
N ASP A 62 -1.09 2.54 -10.84
CA ASP A 62 -0.24 2.72 -12.03
C ASP A 62 0.88 1.67 -12.07
N ASP A 63 1.42 1.31 -10.91
CA ASP A 63 2.46 0.28 -10.80
C ASP A 63 1.90 -1.14 -10.80
N GLY A 64 0.59 -1.31 -10.93
CA GLY A 64 -0.05 -2.61 -11.00
C GLY A 64 -0.21 -3.33 -9.67
N LEU A 65 0.00 -2.63 -8.54
CA LEU A 65 -0.07 -3.24 -7.21
C LEU A 65 -1.47 -3.20 -6.61
N ALA A 66 -2.28 -2.23 -7.02
CA ALA A 66 -3.63 -2.05 -6.51
C ALA A 66 -4.60 -1.84 -7.66
N TYR A 67 -5.88 -2.01 -7.36
CA TYR A 67 -6.95 -1.73 -8.31
C TYR A 67 -7.99 -0.82 -7.67
N ARG A 68 -8.77 -0.15 -8.52
CA ARG A 68 -9.93 0.64 -8.14
C ARG A 68 -11.13 0.00 -8.82
N ARG A 69 -12.17 -0.31 -8.05
CA ARG A 69 -13.39 -0.89 -8.57
C ARG A 69 -14.56 0.03 -8.30
N ASP A 70 -15.18 0.52 -9.37
CA ASP A 70 -16.42 1.28 -9.30
C ASP A 70 -17.57 0.31 -9.57
N PHE A 71 -18.51 0.20 -8.63
CA PHE A 71 -19.61 -0.75 -8.73
C PHE A 71 -20.77 -0.23 -9.58
N GLY A 72 -20.73 1.05 -10.00
CA GLY A 72 -21.78 1.62 -10.83
C GLY A 72 -23.12 1.75 -10.13
N GLU A 73 -23.10 1.84 -8.81
CA GLU A 73 -24.31 1.91 -7.98
C GLU A 73 -24.67 3.35 -7.61
N MET A 74 -25.91 3.51 -7.15
CA MET A 74 -26.37 4.74 -6.52
C MET A 74 -26.92 4.39 -5.13
N PRO A 75 -26.34 4.92 -4.04
CA PRO A 75 -25.20 5.86 -4.02
C PRO A 75 -23.91 5.22 -4.54
N PRO A 76 -22.94 6.05 -4.99
CA PRO A 76 -21.70 5.50 -5.54
C PRO A 76 -20.94 4.63 -4.56
N LYS A 77 -20.40 3.53 -5.07
CA LYS A 77 -19.55 2.63 -4.29
C LYS A 77 -18.28 2.37 -5.08
N VAL A 78 -17.14 2.76 -4.51
CA VAL A 78 -15.82 2.54 -5.09
C VAL A 78 -14.93 1.92 -4.02
N GLU A 79 -14.24 0.85 -4.39
CA GLU A 79 -13.32 0.15 -3.49
C GLU A 79 -11.95 0.06 -4.11
N TYR A 80 -10.95 0.03 -3.23
CA TYR A 80 -9.55 -0.19 -3.58
C TYR A 80 -9.09 -1.50 -2.98
N GLY A 81 -8.34 -2.29 -3.74
CA GLY A 81 -7.84 -3.57 -3.27
C GLY A 81 -6.49 -3.91 -3.91
N LEU A 82 -5.94 -5.04 -3.52
CA LEU A 82 -4.66 -5.50 -4.06
C LEU A 82 -4.88 -6.39 -5.27
N THR A 83 -4.03 -6.19 -6.29
CA THR A 83 -3.92 -7.12 -7.41
C THR A 83 -3.15 -8.36 -6.96
N ALA A 84 -3.10 -9.40 -7.81
CA ALA A 84 -2.25 -10.56 -7.55
C ALA A 84 -0.79 -10.15 -7.38
N LEU A 85 -0.33 -9.19 -8.18
CA LEU A 85 1.03 -8.65 -8.06
C LEU A 85 1.23 -7.95 -6.71
N GLY A 86 0.26 -7.12 -6.32
CA GLY A 86 0.33 -6.40 -5.04
C GLY A 86 0.39 -7.35 -3.85
N ARG A 87 -0.28 -8.49 -3.93
CA ARG A 87 -0.26 -9.49 -2.86
C ARG A 87 1.13 -10.10 -2.64
N GLN A 88 1.99 -10.05 -3.64
CA GLN A 88 3.38 -10.52 -3.48
C GLN A 88 4.17 -9.64 -2.51
N MET A 89 3.68 -8.45 -2.19
CA MET A 89 4.29 -7.56 -1.20
C MET A 89 3.93 -7.93 0.24
N LEU A 90 2.89 -8.74 0.45
CA LEU A 90 2.40 -9.04 1.80
C LEU A 90 3.44 -9.71 2.70
N PRO A 91 4.27 -10.65 2.24
CA PRO A 91 5.33 -11.21 3.08
C PRO A 91 6.31 -10.14 3.58
N ILE A 92 6.53 -9.08 2.80
CA ILE A 92 7.40 -7.97 3.22
C ILE A 92 6.73 -7.20 4.36
N ILE A 93 5.43 -6.95 4.26
CA ILE A 93 4.66 -6.28 5.31
C ILE A 93 4.71 -7.10 6.60
N ASP A 94 4.53 -8.41 6.51
CA ASP A 94 4.59 -9.31 7.67
C ASP A 94 5.98 -9.28 8.31
N ALA A 95 7.04 -9.29 7.49
CA ALA A 95 8.41 -9.22 7.99
C ALA A 95 8.69 -7.88 8.67
N LEU A 96 8.16 -6.78 8.12
CA LEU A 96 8.29 -5.47 8.75
C LEU A 96 7.59 -5.44 10.11
N ALA A 97 6.40 -6.03 10.20
CA ALA A 97 5.66 -6.12 11.46
C ALA A 97 6.44 -6.94 12.49
N ASP A 98 6.99 -8.08 12.07
CA ASP A 98 7.80 -8.92 12.94
C ASP A 98 9.02 -8.17 13.47
N PHE A 99 9.71 -7.46 12.59
CA PHE A 99 10.86 -6.67 13.03
C PHE A 99 10.45 -5.54 13.98
N GLY A 100 9.33 -4.87 13.69
CA GLY A 100 8.82 -3.81 14.56
C GLY A 100 8.51 -4.33 15.96
N ASN A 101 7.88 -5.49 16.04
CA ASN A 101 7.58 -6.12 17.33
C ASN A 101 8.85 -6.55 18.04
N TYR A 102 9.80 -7.13 17.33
CA TYR A 102 11.09 -7.51 17.91
C TYR A 102 11.82 -6.30 18.48
N TYR A 103 11.88 -5.21 17.69
CA TYR A 103 12.55 -3.99 18.15
C TYR A 103 11.95 -3.46 19.44
N LYS A 104 10.62 -3.43 19.53
CA LYS A 104 9.94 -3.03 20.76
C LYS A 104 10.30 -3.94 21.93
N SER A 105 10.45 -5.24 21.68
CA SER A 105 10.73 -6.21 22.73
C SER A 105 12.11 -6.06 23.35
N VAL A 106 13.07 -5.47 22.62
CA VAL A 106 14.42 -5.26 23.13
C VAL A 106 14.59 -3.92 23.83
N LEU A 107 13.60 -3.05 23.79
CA LEU A 107 13.65 -1.78 24.49
C LEU A 107 13.32 -1.99 25.98
N LYS A 108 14.07 -1.33 26.83
CA LYS A 108 13.80 -1.35 28.27
C LYS A 108 12.79 -0.26 28.60
N GLN A 109 11.89 -0.61 29.49
CA GLN A 109 10.89 0.34 30.00
C GLN A 109 11.54 1.33 30.97
#